data_dae10b44eeac7400cb0279d9baf94fad
#
_entry.id   dae10b44eeac7400cb0279d9baf94fad
#
_cell.length_a   1.000
_cell.length_b   1.000
_cell.length_c   1.000
_cell.angle_alpha   90.00
_cell.angle_beta   90.00
_cell.angle_gamma   90.00
#
_symmetry.space_group_name_H-M   'P 1'
#
loop_
_entity.id
_entity.type
_entity.pdbx_description
1 polymer ?
#
loop_
_entity_poly.entity_id
_entity_poly.type
_entity_poly.pdbx_seq_one_letter_code
_entity_poly.pdbx_strand_id
1 'polypeptide(L)'
;MATFNTPNGFKLDTGGKRVVVDPVTRIEGHMRCEVNVDADNIIRNAVSTGTMWRGLEVILKGRDPRDAWAFVQRICGVCTGTHALPSVRAVEAALKLDLPENANSIRNIMQLSLQIHDHLVHFYHLHALDWGNPVNALKADP
;
A
#
# COMPACT_ATOMS: atom_id res chain seq x y z
N MET A 1 -7.98 18.21 25.22
CA MET A 1 -7.25 17.30 24.31
C MET A 1 -8.18 16.17 23.93
N ALA A 2 -8.45 15.99 22.66
CA ALA A 2 -9.24 14.86 22.21
C ALA A 2 -8.31 13.63 22.08
N THR A 3 -8.47 12.65 22.95
CA THR A 3 -7.79 11.37 22.84
C THR A 3 -8.64 10.46 21.96
N PHE A 4 -8.14 10.08 20.80
CA PHE A 4 -8.76 9.05 19.99
C PHE A 4 -8.31 7.69 20.53
N ASN A 5 -9.23 6.95 21.15
CA ASN A 5 -9.00 5.56 21.50
C ASN A 5 -9.32 4.69 20.27
N THR A 6 -8.32 4.04 19.72
CA THR A 6 -8.56 2.98 18.75
C THR A 6 -9.01 1.69 19.47
N PRO A 7 -9.72 0.76 18.79
CA PRO A 7 -10.17 -0.50 19.41
C PRO A 7 -9.04 -1.32 20.04
N ASN A 8 -7.80 -1.09 19.64
CA ASN A 8 -6.61 -1.80 20.13
C ASN A 8 -5.87 -1.05 21.27
N GLY A 9 -6.48 -0.05 21.85
CA GLY A 9 -5.87 0.73 22.95
C GLY A 9 -4.75 1.68 22.50
N PHE A 10 -4.60 1.92 21.20
CA PHE A 10 -3.64 2.88 20.68
C PHE A 10 -4.10 4.30 21.03
N LYS A 11 -3.27 5.04 21.76
CA LYS A 11 -3.53 6.45 22.11
C LYS A 11 -2.74 7.34 21.17
N LEU A 12 -3.45 8.16 20.40
CA LEU A 12 -2.83 9.26 19.66
C LEU A 12 -2.51 10.39 20.62
N ASP A 13 -1.24 10.72 20.77
CA ASP A 13 -0.84 11.96 21.40
C ASP A 13 -1.16 13.11 20.45
N THR A 14 -2.05 13.99 20.86
CA THR A 14 -2.47 15.17 20.09
C THR A 14 -1.72 16.43 20.48
N GLY A 15 -0.70 16.31 21.34
CA GLY A 15 0.19 17.42 21.69
C GLY A 15 1.08 17.81 20.51
N GLY A 16 1.43 19.11 20.42
CA GLY A 16 2.31 19.62 19.38
C GLY A 16 1.61 20.07 18.08
N LYS A 17 2.39 20.30 17.05
CA LYS A 17 1.91 20.72 15.72
C LYS A 17 1.50 19.51 14.90
N ARG A 18 0.25 19.47 14.48
CA ARG A 18 -0.21 18.46 13.52
C ARG A 18 0.22 18.85 12.11
N VAL A 19 0.91 17.94 11.43
CA VAL A 19 1.28 18.04 10.02
C VAL A 19 0.58 16.93 9.25
N VAL A 20 -0.09 17.28 8.16
CA VAL A 20 -0.87 16.34 7.34
C VAL A 20 -0.34 16.38 5.92
N VAL A 21 -0.09 15.21 5.37
CA VAL A 21 0.19 14.99 3.95
C VAL A 21 -0.98 14.20 3.37
N ASP A 22 -1.79 14.85 2.54
CA ASP A 22 -2.98 14.28 1.94
C ASP A 22 -3.24 14.89 0.55
N PRO A 23 -3.15 14.12 -0.51
CA PRO A 23 -2.68 12.74 -0.57
C PRO A 23 -1.16 12.60 -0.48
N VAL A 24 -0.67 11.43 -0.10
CA VAL A 24 0.72 11.05 -0.33
C VAL A 24 0.91 10.82 -1.83
N THR A 25 1.93 11.47 -2.40
CA THR A 25 2.22 11.39 -3.84
C THR A 25 3.25 10.31 -4.15
N ARG A 26 3.41 9.98 -5.43
CA ARG A 26 4.37 8.99 -5.95
C ARG A 26 4.09 7.55 -5.46
N ILE A 27 2.84 7.28 -5.13
CA ILE A 27 2.37 5.94 -4.74
C ILE A 27 1.15 5.57 -5.58
N GLU A 28 0.83 4.27 -5.60
CA GLU A 28 -0.44 3.79 -6.11
C GLU A 28 -1.43 3.67 -4.94
N GLY A 29 -2.67 4.14 -5.21
CA GLY A 29 -3.75 4.17 -4.24
C GLY A 29 -3.82 5.48 -3.45
N HIS A 30 -4.74 5.53 -2.51
CA HIS A 30 -5.06 6.74 -1.76
C HIS A 30 -4.59 6.58 -0.32
N MET A 31 -3.59 7.37 0.05
CA MET A 31 -3.01 7.35 1.39
C MET A 31 -2.86 8.76 1.92
N ARG A 32 -3.12 8.88 3.21
CA ARG A 32 -2.87 10.08 4.00
C ARG A 32 -1.93 9.74 5.14
N CYS A 33 -0.96 10.59 5.39
CA CYS A 33 -0.07 10.51 6.55
C CYS A 33 -0.28 11.73 7.43
N GLU A 34 -0.38 11.49 8.74
CA GLU A 34 -0.44 12.53 9.75
C GLU A 34 0.64 12.31 10.78
N VAL A 35 1.31 13.37 11.17
CA VAL A 35 2.31 13.35 12.23
C VAL A 35 2.06 14.47 13.22
N ASN A 36 2.35 14.22 14.50
CA ASN A 36 2.44 15.24 15.52
C ASN A 36 3.90 15.53 15.84
N VAL A 37 4.28 16.79 15.68
CA VAL A 37 5.65 17.27 15.87
C VAL A 37 5.68 18.17 17.12
N ASP A 38 6.55 17.90 18.05
CA ASP A 38 6.71 18.71 19.26
C ASP A 38 7.51 19.99 19.03
N ALA A 39 7.76 20.74 20.08
CA ALA A 39 8.51 21.98 20.03
C ALA A 39 9.98 21.80 19.60
N ASP A 40 10.53 20.62 19.79
CA ASP A 40 11.91 20.26 19.42
C ASP A 40 12.00 19.67 18.00
N ASN A 41 10.92 19.73 17.21
CA ASN A 41 10.77 19.12 15.89
C ASN A 41 10.89 17.59 15.89
N ILE A 42 10.59 16.95 17.00
CA ILE A 42 10.56 15.48 17.08
C ILE A 42 9.15 14.98 16.78
N ILE A 43 9.06 13.97 15.89
CA ILE A 43 7.79 13.28 15.62
C ILE A 43 7.44 12.40 16.80
N ARG A 44 6.35 12.69 17.48
CA ARG A 44 5.85 11.93 18.64
C ARG A 44 4.87 10.85 18.23
N ASN A 45 4.08 11.13 17.19
CA ASN A 45 3.12 10.19 16.64
C ASN A 45 3.09 10.27 15.12
N ALA A 46 2.87 9.13 14.48
CA ALA A 46 2.60 9.04 13.07
C ALA A 46 1.45 8.07 12.81
N VAL A 47 0.54 8.45 11.94
CA VAL A 47 -0.59 7.63 11.50
C VAL A 47 -0.66 7.64 10.00
N SER A 48 -0.78 6.45 9.41
CA SER A 48 -1.11 6.31 8.00
C SER A 48 -2.55 5.78 7.85
N THR A 49 -3.27 6.33 6.90
CA THR A 49 -4.67 5.98 6.66
C THR A 49 -4.90 5.78 5.16
N GLY A 50 -5.48 4.65 4.79
CA GLY A 50 -6.08 4.50 3.47
C GLY A 50 -7.36 5.33 3.41
N THR A 51 -7.45 6.21 2.42
CA THR A 51 -8.60 7.14 2.31
C THR A 51 -9.68 6.64 1.35
N MET A 52 -9.50 5.46 0.77
CA MET A 52 -10.50 4.81 -0.07
C MET A 52 -10.94 3.47 0.54
N TRP A 53 -12.26 3.29 0.61
CA TRP A 53 -12.86 2.03 1.05
C TRP A 53 -13.80 1.51 -0.04
N ARG A 54 -13.66 0.23 -0.39
CA ARG A 54 -14.46 -0.43 -1.43
C ARG A 54 -15.24 -1.63 -0.92
N GLY A 55 -15.25 -1.86 0.40
CA GLY A 55 -16.08 -2.86 1.06
C GLY A 55 -15.66 -4.31 0.82
N LEU A 56 -14.39 -4.60 0.60
CA LEU A 56 -13.92 -5.97 0.36
C LEU A 56 -14.22 -6.90 1.54
N GLU A 57 -14.18 -6.38 2.75
CA GLU A 57 -14.52 -7.12 3.96
C GLU A 57 -15.98 -7.61 3.93
N VAL A 58 -16.87 -6.81 3.35
CA VAL A 58 -18.29 -7.16 3.17
C VAL A 58 -18.47 -8.11 1.99
N ILE A 59 -17.76 -7.86 0.89
CA ILE A 59 -17.83 -8.69 -0.33
C ILE A 59 -17.38 -10.13 -0.04
N LEU A 60 -16.34 -10.30 0.78
CA LEU A 60 -15.78 -11.62 1.10
C LEU A 60 -16.60 -12.38 2.14
N LYS A 61 -17.46 -11.69 2.90
CA LYS A 61 -18.27 -12.31 3.94
C LYS A 61 -19.19 -13.39 3.36
N GLY A 62 -19.10 -14.61 3.87
CA GLY A 62 -19.91 -15.74 3.45
C GLY A 62 -19.47 -16.38 2.13
N ARG A 63 -18.34 -15.98 1.54
CA ARG A 63 -17.76 -16.62 0.36
C ARG A 63 -16.80 -17.74 0.76
N ASP A 64 -16.55 -18.65 -0.18
CA ASP A 64 -15.51 -19.66 -0.01
C ASP A 64 -14.14 -18.98 0.09
N PRO A 65 -13.36 -19.26 1.15
CA PRO A 65 -12.03 -18.66 1.31
C PRO A 65 -11.09 -18.95 0.13
N ARG A 66 -11.29 -20.07 -0.56
CA ARG A 66 -10.49 -20.47 -1.73
C ARG A 66 -10.66 -19.53 -2.93
N ASP A 67 -11.78 -18.81 -2.99
CA ASP A 67 -12.07 -17.84 -4.05
C ASP A 67 -11.64 -16.42 -3.69
N ALA A 68 -11.25 -16.17 -2.44
CA ALA A 68 -10.93 -14.86 -1.92
C ALA A 68 -9.84 -14.14 -2.75
N TRP A 69 -8.83 -14.88 -3.21
CA TRP A 69 -7.74 -14.34 -4.03
C TRP A 69 -8.23 -13.65 -5.30
N ALA A 70 -9.27 -14.19 -5.94
CA ALA A 70 -9.82 -13.65 -7.19
C ALA A 70 -10.46 -12.28 -6.96
N PHE A 71 -11.08 -12.06 -5.80
CA PHE A 71 -11.68 -10.77 -5.44
C PHE A 71 -10.62 -9.77 -4.99
N VAL A 72 -9.72 -10.17 -4.08
CA VAL A 72 -8.73 -9.24 -3.52
C VAL A 72 -7.66 -8.85 -4.53
N GLN A 73 -7.39 -9.66 -5.54
CA GLN A 73 -6.52 -9.29 -6.64
C GLN A 73 -6.99 -8.00 -7.33
N ARG A 74 -8.29 -7.76 -7.37
CA ARG A 74 -8.91 -6.57 -7.99
C ARG A 74 -8.86 -5.33 -7.11
N ILE A 75 -8.23 -5.41 -5.94
CA ILE A 75 -7.92 -4.21 -5.15
C ILE A 75 -7.01 -3.27 -5.97
N CYS A 76 -6.00 -3.84 -6.62
CA CYS A 76 -5.04 -3.08 -7.39
C CYS A 76 -4.70 -3.79 -8.71
N GLY A 77 -4.94 -3.09 -9.82
CA GLY A 77 -4.58 -3.58 -11.16
C GLY A 77 -3.13 -3.28 -11.53
N VAL A 78 -2.54 -2.23 -10.96
CA VAL A 78 -1.14 -1.85 -11.14
C VAL A 78 -0.24 -2.87 -10.45
N CYS A 79 -0.47 -3.13 -9.17
CA CYS A 79 0.25 -4.14 -8.40
C CYS A 79 -0.43 -5.51 -8.49
N THR A 80 -0.82 -5.93 -9.69
CA THR A 80 -1.56 -7.17 -9.91
C THR A 80 -0.80 -8.37 -9.34
N GLY A 81 -1.50 -9.27 -8.67
CA GLY A 81 -0.90 -10.40 -7.96
C GLY A 81 -0.42 -10.11 -6.53
N THR A 82 -0.10 -8.87 -6.20
CA THR A 82 0.38 -8.50 -4.86
C THR A 82 -0.65 -8.79 -3.77
N HIS A 83 -1.93 -8.61 -4.03
CA HIS A 83 -3.00 -8.96 -3.07
C HIS A 83 -3.46 -10.41 -3.20
N ALA A 84 -3.33 -11.03 -4.37
CA ALA A 84 -3.71 -12.42 -4.59
C ALA A 84 -2.82 -13.37 -3.78
N LEU A 85 -1.50 -13.20 -3.86
CA LEU A 85 -0.57 -14.10 -3.18
C LEU A 85 -0.70 -14.11 -1.65
N PRO A 86 -0.81 -12.98 -0.94
CA PRO A 86 -1.09 -12.99 0.50
C PRO A 86 -2.42 -13.67 0.85
N SER A 87 -3.46 -13.47 0.02
CA SER A 87 -4.75 -14.14 0.23
C SER A 87 -4.62 -15.66 0.14
N VAL A 88 -3.93 -16.16 -0.89
CA VAL A 88 -3.66 -17.58 -1.03
C VAL A 88 -2.87 -18.12 0.16
N ARG A 89 -1.79 -17.43 0.54
CA ARG A 89 -0.95 -17.81 1.70
C ARG A 89 -1.72 -17.82 3.01
N ALA A 90 -2.65 -16.89 3.20
CA ALA A 90 -3.50 -16.87 4.40
C ALA A 90 -4.40 -18.10 4.48
N VAL A 91 -4.99 -18.52 3.36
CA VAL A 91 -5.83 -19.72 3.27
C VAL A 91 -5.00 -21.00 3.46
N GLU A 92 -3.85 -21.08 2.81
CA GLU A 92 -2.91 -22.21 2.95
C GLU A 92 -2.44 -22.37 4.39
N ALA A 93 -2.12 -21.28 5.06
CA ALA A 93 -1.75 -21.30 6.47
C ALA A 93 -2.91 -21.76 7.37
N ALA A 94 -4.13 -21.30 7.09
CA ALA A 94 -5.33 -21.73 7.84
C ALA A 94 -5.62 -23.23 7.65
N LEU A 95 -5.38 -23.74 6.46
CA LEU A 95 -5.56 -25.16 6.12
C LEU A 95 -4.35 -26.02 6.47
N LYS A 96 -3.24 -25.41 6.92
CA LYS A 96 -1.96 -26.08 7.22
C LYS A 96 -1.44 -26.93 6.05
N LEU A 97 -1.52 -26.36 4.84
CA LEU A 97 -1.07 -27.04 3.63
C LEU A 97 0.45 -27.02 3.54
N ASP A 98 1.01 -28.18 3.23
CA ASP A 98 2.43 -28.31 2.89
C ASP A 98 2.61 -28.11 1.38
N LEU A 99 3.37 -27.08 1.01
CA LEU A 99 3.50 -26.69 -0.39
C LEU A 99 4.75 -27.32 -1.01
N PRO A 100 4.64 -27.87 -2.21
CA PRO A 100 5.80 -28.32 -2.97
C PRO A 100 6.79 -27.17 -3.20
N GLU A 101 8.09 -27.45 -3.12
CA GLU A 101 9.16 -26.48 -3.35
C GLU A 101 9.05 -25.79 -4.72
N ASN A 102 8.69 -26.55 -5.76
CA ASN A 102 8.48 -25.99 -7.09
C ASN A 102 7.33 -24.96 -7.14
N ALA A 103 6.27 -25.16 -6.37
CA ALA A 103 5.19 -24.18 -6.30
C ALA A 103 5.68 -22.83 -5.71
N ASN A 104 6.50 -22.88 -4.67
CA ASN A 104 7.13 -21.71 -4.08
C ASN A 104 8.10 -21.04 -5.06
N SER A 105 8.88 -21.83 -5.80
CA SER A 105 9.81 -21.30 -6.81
C SER A 105 9.08 -20.58 -7.94
N ILE A 106 8.00 -21.15 -8.46
CA ILE A 106 7.16 -20.52 -9.49
C ILE A 106 6.54 -19.22 -8.97
N ARG A 107 6.00 -19.22 -7.77
CA ARG A 107 5.45 -18.01 -7.13
C ARG A 107 6.50 -16.91 -6.96
N ASN A 108 7.72 -17.29 -6.57
CA ASN A 108 8.82 -16.35 -6.45
C ASN A 108 9.17 -15.73 -7.80
N ILE A 109 9.24 -16.51 -8.88
CA ILE A 109 9.48 -16.00 -10.24
C ILE A 109 8.38 -15.02 -10.65
N MET A 110 7.11 -15.36 -10.41
CA MET A 110 5.99 -14.46 -10.69
C MET A 110 6.11 -13.13 -9.94
N GLN A 111 6.43 -13.17 -8.64
CA GLN A 111 6.57 -11.96 -7.82
C GLN A 111 7.80 -11.15 -8.19
N LEU A 112 8.93 -11.78 -8.51
CA LEU A 112 10.13 -11.08 -8.95
C LEU A 112 9.91 -10.41 -10.31
N SER A 113 9.19 -11.05 -11.22
CA SER A 113 8.82 -10.45 -12.51
C SER A 113 7.94 -9.22 -12.31
N LEU A 114 6.95 -9.30 -11.41
CA LEU A 114 6.11 -8.17 -11.05
C LEU A 114 6.94 -7.06 -10.40
N GLN A 115 7.87 -7.38 -9.52
CA GLN A 115 8.73 -6.41 -8.85
C GLN A 115 9.58 -5.63 -9.86
N ILE A 116 10.19 -6.31 -10.83
CA ILE A 116 10.96 -5.66 -11.89
C ILE A 116 10.06 -4.73 -12.70
N HIS A 117 8.89 -5.22 -13.12
CA HIS A 117 7.90 -4.42 -13.83
C HIS A 117 7.53 -3.16 -13.05
N ASP A 118 7.20 -3.31 -11.77
CA ASP A 118 6.73 -2.21 -10.93
C ASP A 118 7.82 -1.16 -10.67
N HIS A 119 9.08 -1.57 -10.54
CA HIS A 119 10.18 -0.61 -10.46
C HIS A 119 10.31 0.23 -11.72
N LEU A 120 10.19 -0.38 -12.90
CA LEU A 120 10.22 0.34 -14.17
C LEU A 120 9.01 1.29 -14.31
N VAL A 121 7.82 0.80 -14.00
CA VAL A 121 6.60 1.62 -14.03
C VAL A 121 6.71 2.79 -13.05
N HIS A 122 7.20 2.54 -11.83
CA HIS A 122 7.34 3.59 -10.83
C HIS A 122 8.33 4.66 -11.26
N PHE A 123 9.48 4.25 -11.80
CA PHE A 123 10.49 5.19 -12.29
C PHE A 123 9.93 6.11 -13.39
N TYR A 124 9.28 5.54 -14.41
CA TYR A 124 8.83 6.31 -15.56
C TYR A 124 7.49 7.02 -15.34
N HIS A 125 6.55 6.45 -14.59
CA HIS A 125 5.20 7.00 -14.49
C HIS A 125 4.98 7.81 -13.20
N LEU A 126 5.64 7.44 -12.11
CA LEU A 126 5.46 8.12 -10.84
C LEU A 126 6.59 9.11 -10.53
N HIS A 127 7.84 8.74 -10.79
CA HIS A 127 9.01 9.56 -10.52
C HIS A 127 9.46 10.45 -11.68
N ALA A 128 8.91 10.29 -12.88
CA ALA A 128 9.38 11.03 -14.07
C ALA A 128 9.43 12.54 -13.86
N LEU A 129 8.43 13.11 -13.18
CA LEU A 129 8.36 14.55 -12.89
C LEU A 129 9.39 15.02 -11.85
N ASP A 130 9.99 14.13 -11.09
CA ASP A 130 11.07 14.47 -10.17
C ASP A 130 12.41 14.61 -10.89
N TRP A 131 12.58 13.93 -12.01
CA TRP A 131 13.79 13.93 -12.85
C TRP A 131 13.69 14.87 -14.05
N GLY A 132 12.50 14.99 -14.63
CA GLY A 132 12.23 15.82 -15.80
C GLY A 132 11.28 16.97 -15.47
N ASN A 133 11.71 18.21 -15.75
CA ASN A 133 10.82 19.36 -15.64
C ASN A 133 10.28 19.72 -17.04
N PRO A 134 8.99 19.45 -17.36
CA PRO A 134 8.41 19.74 -18.67
C PRO A 134 8.51 21.23 -19.06
N VAL A 135 8.40 22.12 -18.07
CA VAL A 135 8.50 23.58 -18.33
C VAL A 135 9.91 23.97 -18.75
N ASN A 136 10.93 23.33 -18.17
CA ASN A 136 12.32 23.55 -18.58
C ASN A 136 12.60 22.90 -19.94
N ALA A 137 12.02 21.74 -20.22
CA ALA A 137 12.13 21.09 -21.51
C ALA A 137 11.57 21.96 -22.66
N LEU A 138 10.47 22.68 -22.41
CA LEU A 138 9.90 23.63 -23.39
C LEU A 138 10.79 24.89 -23.65
N LYS A 139 11.75 25.12 -22.76
CA LYS A 139 12.70 26.25 -22.88
C LYS A 139 14.08 25.81 -23.35
N ALA A 140 14.31 24.51 -23.50
CA ALA A 140 15.58 23.99 -23.99
C ALA A 140 15.73 24.34 -25.49
N ASP A 141 16.92 24.77 -25.86
CA ASP A 141 17.29 24.91 -27.28
C ASP A 141 17.42 23.51 -27.89
N PRO A 142 16.83 23.25 -29.07
CA PRO A 142 16.85 21.93 -29.71
C PRO A 142 18.25 21.50 -30.15
#